data_4150fca7f0f819aa2491fd284ae253e4
#
_entry.id   4150fca7f0f819aa2491fd284ae253e4
#
_cell.length_a   1.000
_cell.length_b   1.000
_cell.length_c   1.000
_cell.angle_alpha   90.00
_cell.angle_beta   90.00
_cell.angle_gamma   90.00
#
_symmetry.space_group_name_H-M   'P 1'
#
loop_
_entity.id
_entity.type
_entity.pdbx_description
1 polymer ?
#
loop_
_entity_poly.entity_id
_entity_poly.type
_entity_poly.pdbx_seq_one_letter_code
_entity_poly.pdbx_strand_id
1 'polypeptide(L)'
;MAIEIDKESFEIDRMGMMRLRRRYLADSRNEALTGIPGSVDGLPLVGVSGAIWISKTDGRHIVNVIYEGIMTEFPDGEYDDFELITEEREMPIETYTPFEILVEEYGAISNTETKRTEFPETLPKQPSRLGQALTLDTMRGKETPNPFYGVTSYPVTHTSAVWRLVRKRVPNSLIKQERTVIDRLPSGFDYSGPKKNWYVRPLQKRKSGNAWTIEWSAMEVSEFKHMEALFTLQNRKA
;
A
#
# COMPACT_ATOMS: atom_id res chain seq x y z
N MET A 1 -20.90 -41.80 -0.27
CA MET A 1 -20.69 -40.55 -1.04
C MET A 1 -21.46 -39.43 -0.37
N ALA A 2 -20.78 -38.37 0.03
CA ALA A 2 -21.45 -37.27 0.72
C ALA A 2 -22.49 -36.60 -0.19
N ILE A 3 -23.66 -36.32 0.35
CA ILE A 3 -24.80 -35.75 -0.40
C ILE A 3 -24.83 -34.26 -0.11
N GLU A 4 -24.86 -33.43 -1.16
CA GLU A 4 -25.07 -31.99 -1.01
C GLU A 4 -26.51 -31.73 -0.52
N ILE A 5 -26.64 -31.01 0.58
CA ILE A 5 -27.95 -30.74 1.18
C ILE A 5 -28.36 -29.27 1.10
N ASP A 6 -27.39 -28.38 0.89
CA ASP A 6 -27.68 -26.94 0.83
C ASP A 6 -26.63 -26.17 0.06
N LYS A 7 -27.07 -25.20 -0.73
CA LYS A 7 -26.26 -24.20 -1.42
C LYS A 7 -26.25 -22.94 -0.58
N GLU A 8 -25.36 -22.88 0.44
CA GLU A 8 -25.44 -21.82 1.45
C GLU A 8 -25.20 -20.42 0.90
N SER A 9 -24.16 -20.21 0.11
CA SER A 9 -23.91 -18.89 -0.47
C SER A 9 -22.93 -18.94 -1.64
N PHE A 10 -23.13 -18.00 -2.52
CA PHE A 10 -22.25 -17.71 -3.64
C PHE A 10 -21.88 -16.24 -3.54
N GLU A 11 -20.59 -15.97 -3.39
CA GLU A 11 -20.06 -14.62 -3.27
C GLU A 11 -19.02 -14.39 -4.38
N ILE A 12 -19.09 -13.23 -5.00
CA ILE A 12 -18.02 -12.74 -5.89
C ILE A 12 -17.46 -11.49 -5.23
N ASP A 13 -16.18 -11.47 -4.95
CA ASP A 13 -15.53 -10.27 -4.47
C ASP A 13 -15.31 -9.25 -5.60
N ARG A 14 -14.89 -8.03 -5.23
CA ARG A 14 -14.63 -6.95 -6.20
C ARG A 14 -13.54 -7.29 -7.21
N MET A 15 -12.73 -8.31 -6.92
CA MET A 15 -11.61 -8.76 -7.76
C MET A 15 -11.97 -9.96 -8.64
N GLY A 16 -13.24 -10.34 -8.69
CA GLY A 16 -13.69 -11.48 -9.46
C GLY A 16 -13.35 -12.85 -8.85
N MET A 17 -12.81 -12.89 -7.61
CA MET A 17 -12.66 -14.14 -6.87
C MET A 17 -14.03 -14.63 -6.43
N MET A 18 -14.32 -15.86 -6.77
CA MET A 18 -15.56 -16.52 -6.44
C MET A 18 -15.38 -17.39 -5.21
N ARG A 19 -16.28 -17.26 -4.27
CA ARG A 19 -16.38 -18.09 -3.10
C ARG A 19 -17.74 -18.76 -3.05
N LEU A 20 -17.72 -20.10 -3.01
CA LEU A 20 -18.89 -20.92 -2.96
C LEU A 20 -18.86 -21.72 -1.66
N ARG A 21 -19.89 -21.57 -0.84
CA ARG A 21 -20.10 -22.36 0.36
C ARG A 21 -21.14 -23.44 0.09
N ARG A 22 -20.82 -24.66 0.45
CA ARG A 22 -21.69 -25.84 0.30
C ARG A 22 -21.77 -26.60 1.60
N ARG A 23 -22.89 -27.24 1.82
CA ARG A 23 -23.12 -28.13 2.94
C ARG A 23 -23.34 -29.54 2.42
N TYR A 24 -22.61 -30.47 3.01
CA TYR A 24 -22.72 -31.90 2.70
C TYR A 24 -23.15 -32.70 3.89
N LEU A 25 -23.93 -33.78 3.65
CA LEU A 25 -24.32 -34.78 4.60
C LEU A 25 -23.59 -36.08 4.28
N ALA A 26 -22.96 -36.68 5.29
CA ALA A 26 -22.18 -37.90 5.18
C ALA A 26 -22.58 -38.92 6.25
N ASP A 27 -22.58 -40.19 5.91
CA ASP A 27 -22.94 -41.27 6.85
C ASP A 27 -21.86 -41.55 7.92
N SER A 28 -20.65 -41.14 7.65
CA SER A 28 -19.53 -41.26 8.57
C SER A 28 -18.58 -40.08 8.52
N ARG A 29 -17.77 -39.89 9.56
CA ARG A 29 -16.74 -38.87 9.63
C ARG A 29 -15.70 -39.03 8.50
N ASN A 30 -15.33 -40.26 8.19
CA ASN A 30 -14.38 -40.53 7.11
C ASN A 30 -14.96 -40.11 5.75
N GLU A 31 -16.20 -40.44 5.48
CA GLU A 31 -16.91 -40.01 4.30
C GLU A 31 -17.05 -38.48 4.23
N ALA A 32 -17.30 -37.83 5.35
CA ALA A 32 -17.34 -36.37 5.46
C ALA A 32 -16.01 -35.70 5.09
N LEU A 33 -14.89 -36.39 5.22
CA LEU A 33 -13.56 -35.90 4.86
C LEU A 33 -13.11 -36.28 3.45
N THR A 34 -13.54 -37.45 2.97
CA THR A 34 -13.04 -38.03 1.71
C THR A 34 -14.08 -38.05 0.59
N GLY A 35 -15.38 -37.98 0.93
CA GLY A 35 -16.49 -38.06 -0.02
C GLY A 35 -16.91 -36.71 -0.64
N ILE A 36 -16.25 -35.62 -0.26
CA ILE A 36 -16.54 -34.26 -0.76
C ILE A 36 -15.84 -34.07 -2.13
N PRO A 37 -16.52 -33.50 -3.12
CA PRO A 37 -15.90 -33.18 -4.39
C PRO A 37 -14.69 -32.26 -4.22
N GLY A 38 -13.57 -32.56 -4.88
CA GLY A 38 -12.36 -31.72 -4.86
C GLY A 38 -12.53 -30.39 -5.60
N SER A 39 -13.57 -30.29 -6.44
CA SER A 39 -13.95 -29.06 -7.14
C SER A 39 -15.44 -29.06 -7.45
N VAL A 40 -16.03 -27.86 -7.50
CA VAL A 40 -17.42 -27.62 -7.93
C VAL A 40 -17.41 -26.40 -8.85
N ASP A 41 -18.07 -26.51 -10.01
CA ASP A 41 -18.15 -25.43 -11.02
C ASP A 41 -16.76 -24.86 -11.43
N GLY A 42 -15.74 -25.74 -11.45
CA GLY A 42 -14.35 -25.34 -11.73
C GLY A 42 -13.61 -24.71 -10.55
N LEU A 43 -14.29 -24.45 -9.43
CA LEU A 43 -13.67 -23.92 -8.21
C LEU A 43 -13.10 -25.06 -7.36
N PRO A 44 -11.81 -25.06 -7.03
CA PRO A 44 -11.21 -26.07 -6.17
C PRO A 44 -11.65 -25.92 -4.72
N LEU A 45 -11.69 -27.05 -4.00
CA LEU A 45 -11.87 -27.09 -2.56
C LEU A 45 -10.68 -26.40 -1.87
N VAL A 46 -10.91 -25.36 -1.09
CA VAL A 46 -9.87 -24.65 -0.34
C VAL A 46 -9.92 -24.91 1.16
N GLY A 47 -11.05 -25.38 1.67
CA GLY A 47 -11.13 -25.70 3.08
C GLY A 47 -12.48 -26.23 3.54
N VAL A 48 -12.46 -26.78 4.74
CA VAL A 48 -13.65 -27.17 5.47
C VAL A 48 -13.91 -26.08 6.49
N SER A 49 -15.09 -25.47 6.40
CA SER A 49 -15.51 -24.38 7.28
C SER A 49 -16.18 -24.95 8.53
N GLY A 50 -15.51 -24.78 9.65
CA GLY A 50 -16.06 -25.19 10.95
C GLY A 50 -15.88 -26.66 11.30
N ALA A 51 -16.52 -27.07 12.38
CA ALA A 51 -16.50 -28.44 12.84
C ALA A 51 -17.47 -29.32 12.05
N ILE A 52 -17.14 -30.58 11.90
CA ILE A 52 -18.08 -31.58 11.42
C ILE A 52 -19.08 -31.82 12.54
N TRP A 53 -20.35 -31.55 12.27
CA TRP A 53 -21.42 -31.78 13.26
C TRP A 53 -22.13 -33.07 13.01
N ILE A 54 -22.63 -33.65 14.10
CA ILE A 54 -23.55 -34.76 14.01
C ILE A 54 -24.96 -34.21 14.01
N SER A 55 -25.74 -34.54 12.99
CA SER A 55 -27.16 -34.19 12.95
C SER A 55 -27.91 -34.82 14.12
N LYS A 56 -28.67 -34.01 14.83
CA LYS A 56 -29.51 -34.50 15.97
C LYS A 56 -30.66 -35.41 15.51
N THR A 57 -31.03 -35.32 14.24
CA THR A 57 -32.21 -35.99 13.70
C THR A 57 -31.89 -37.44 13.26
N ASP A 58 -30.75 -37.65 12.63
CA ASP A 58 -30.41 -38.90 11.98
C ASP A 58 -28.98 -39.41 12.25
N GLY A 59 -28.23 -38.73 13.11
CA GLY A 59 -26.88 -39.11 13.50
C GLY A 59 -25.81 -38.98 12.41
N ARG A 60 -26.19 -38.47 11.21
CA ARG A 60 -25.23 -38.26 10.12
C ARG A 60 -24.35 -37.04 10.34
N HIS A 61 -23.23 -36.99 9.63
CA HIS A 61 -22.26 -35.93 9.78
C HIS A 61 -22.54 -34.80 8.76
N ILE A 62 -22.61 -33.57 9.23
CA ILE A 62 -22.78 -32.35 8.42
C ILE A 62 -21.45 -31.65 8.31
N VAL A 63 -21.05 -31.31 7.07
CA VAL A 63 -19.78 -30.65 6.77
C VAL A 63 -20.04 -29.41 5.93
N ASN A 64 -19.54 -28.28 6.39
CA ASN A 64 -19.50 -27.05 5.60
C ASN A 64 -18.16 -26.94 4.89
N VAL A 65 -18.17 -26.68 3.60
CA VAL A 65 -16.98 -26.57 2.77
C VAL A 65 -16.97 -25.26 1.98
N ILE A 66 -15.76 -24.84 1.63
CA ILE A 66 -15.54 -23.63 0.86
C ILE A 66 -14.76 -24.03 -0.40
N TYR A 67 -15.31 -23.65 -1.55
CA TYR A 67 -14.63 -23.64 -2.83
C TYR A 67 -14.31 -22.21 -3.19
N GLU A 68 -13.10 -21.95 -3.64
CA GLU A 68 -12.68 -20.58 -3.96
C GLU A 68 -11.75 -20.57 -5.15
N GLY A 69 -11.88 -19.56 -6.00
CA GLY A 69 -11.02 -19.41 -7.17
C GLY A 69 -11.63 -18.52 -8.25
N ILE A 70 -11.11 -18.66 -9.45
CA ILE A 70 -11.66 -18.04 -10.66
C ILE A 70 -12.36 -19.12 -11.46
N MET A 71 -13.58 -18.87 -11.93
CA MET A 71 -14.28 -19.80 -12.81
C MET A 71 -13.52 -19.97 -14.12
N THR A 72 -13.47 -21.22 -14.60
CA THR A 72 -12.77 -21.56 -15.87
C THR A 72 -13.45 -20.97 -17.11
N GLU A 73 -14.72 -20.60 -17.02
CA GLU A 73 -15.51 -20.01 -18.11
C GLU A 73 -15.19 -18.52 -18.35
N PHE A 74 -14.58 -17.83 -17.38
CA PHE A 74 -14.09 -16.49 -17.63
C PHE A 74 -12.71 -16.61 -18.30
N PRO A 75 -12.59 -16.28 -19.61
CA PRO A 75 -11.32 -16.32 -20.29
C PRO A 75 -10.35 -15.41 -19.54
N ASP A 76 -9.33 -16.02 -18.96
CA ASP A 76 -8.22 -15.40 -18.24
C ASP A 76 -8.62 -14.39 -17.17
N GLY A 77 -9.67 -14.66 -16.41
CA GLY A 77 -10.16 -13.92 -15.25
C GLY A 77 -9.30 -12.73 -14.81
N GLU A 78 -9.06 -11.83 -15.75
CA GLU A 78 -8.18 -10.69 -15.55
C GLU A 78 -9.00 -9.59 -14.93
N TYR A 79 -8.99 -9.59 -13.62
CA TYR A 79 -9.48 -8.43 -12.90
C TYR A 79 -8.28 -7.54 -12.59
N ASP A 80 -8.39 -6.29 -12.99
CA ASP A 80 -7.44 -5.24 -12.70
C ASP A 80 -8.14 -4.06 -12.05
N ASP A 81 -7.63 -3.66 -10.91
CA ASP A 81 -8.07 -2.47 -10.18
C ASP A 81 -6.86 -1.56 -9.96
N PHE A 82 -6.92 -0.35 -10.51
CA PHE A 82 -5.86 0.63 -10.46
C PHE A 82 -6.29 1.82 -9.60
N GLU A 83 -5.52 2.12 -8.58
CA GLU A 83 -5.81 3.19 -7.64
C GLU A 83 -4.58 4.09 -7.45
N LEU A 84 -4.79 5.40 -7.50
CA LEU A 84 -3.80 6.40 -7.09
C LEU A 84 -4.22 6.96 -5.74
N ILE A 85 -3.36 6.76 -4.74
CA ILE A 85 -3.59 7.20 -3.36
C ILE A 85 -2.64 8.36 -3.07
N THR A 86 -3.19 9.50 -2.72
CA THR A 86 -2.41 10.66 -2.31
C THR A 86 -2.56 10.85 -0.82
N GLU A 87 -1.44 10.79 -0.11
CA GLU A 87 -1.37 10.92 1.35
C GLU A 87 -0.44 12.07 1.72
N GLU A 88 -0.85 12.85 2.69
CA GLU A 88 0.02 13.82 3.35
C GLU A 88 0.71 13.16 4.54
N ARG A 89 2.03 13.26 4.61
CA ARG A 89 2.84 12.69 5.69
C ARG A 89 3.74 13.73 6.28
N GLU A 90 3.84 13.73 7.60
CA GLU A 90 4.83 14.53 8.30
C GLU A 90 6.21 13.90 8.15
N MET A 91 7.13 14.64 7.56
CA MET A 91 8.50 14.22 7.35
C MET A 91 9.44 15.04 8.22
N PRO A 92 10.40 14.41 8.95
CA PRO A 92 11.43 15.13 9.69
C PRO A 92 12.18 16.07 8.75
N ILE A 93 12.50 17.25 9.24
CA ILE A 93 13.09 18.32 8.42
C ILE A 93 14.45 17.91 7.81
N GLU A 94 15.18 17.00 8.46
CA GLU A 94 16.46 16.49 8.00
C GLU A 94 16.35 15.43 6.90
N THR A 95 15.16 14.92 6.61
CA THR A 95 15.00 13.73 5.73
C THR A 95 15.56 13.96 4.34
N TYR A 96 15.43 15.18 3.81
CA TYR A 96 15.89 15.50 2.45
C TYR A 96 16.86 16.68 2.40
N THR A 97 17.01 17.43 3.49
CA THR A 97 17.92 18.57 3.54
C THR A 97 19.13 18.17 4.36
N PRO A 98 20.34 18.19 3.78
CA PRO A 98 21.55 17.93 4.54
C PRO A 98 21.65 18.83 5.78
N PHE A 99 22.02 18.26 6.91
CA PHE A 99 22.07 18.99 8.19
C PHE A 99 23.02 20.18 8.12
N GLU A 100 24.11 20.06 7.36
CA GLU A 100 25.08 21.14 7.14
C GLU A 100 24.42 22.40 6.54
N ILE A 101 23.48 22.20 5.59
CA ILE A 101 22.73 23.32 4.99
C ILE A 101 21.78 23.94 6.01
N LEU A 102 21.11 23.11 6.82
CA LEU A 102 20.21 23.61 7.86
C LEU A 102 20.98 24.40 8.93
N VAL A 103 22.20 24.02 9.25
CA VAL A 103 23.09 24.75 10.16
C VAL A 103 23.53 26.08 9.54
N GLU A 104 24.02 26.03 8.30
CA GLU A 104 24.57 27.20 7.61
C GLU A 104 23.50 28.27 7.33
N GLU A 105 22.34 27.86 6.84
CA GLU A 105 21.29 28.78 6.40
C GLU A 105 20.33 29.18 7.52
N TYR A 106 20.03 28.29 8.44
CA TYR A 106 18.99 28.50 9.45
C TYR A 106 19.48 28.32 10.89
N GLY A 107 20.77 28.08 11.07
CA GLY A 107 21.38 27.95 12.38
C GLY A 107 20.94 26.72 13.16
N ALA A 108 20.59 25.65 12.46
CA ALA A 108 20.12 24.42 13.09
C ALA A 108 21.13 23.83 14.07
N ILE A 109 20.65 23.31 15.20
CA ILE A 109 21.44 22.63 16.22
C ILE A 109 20.85 21.24 16.43
N SER A 110 21.71 20.22 16.46
CA SER A 110 21.30 18.88 16.84
C SER A 110 21.24 18.76 18.36
N ASN A 111 20.03 18.58 18.89
CA ASN A 111 19.84 18.29 20.29
C ASN A 111 20.11 16.79 20.53
N THR A 112 21.17 16.48 21.28
CA THR A 112 21.60 15.11 21.56
C THR A 112 20.65 14.36 22.49
N GLU A 113 19.91 15.05 23.34
CA GLU A 113 18.95 14.43 24.28
C GLU A 113 17.67 14.03 23.55
N THR A 114 17.13 14.93 22.75
CA THR A 114 15.86 14.70 22.02
C THR A 114 16.08 14.04 20.67
N LYS A 115 17.32 13.97 20.17
CA LYS A 115 17.69 13.53 18.81
C LYS A 115 16.91 14.27 17.71
N ARG A 116 16.65 15.55 17.93
CA ARG A 116 15.89 16.42 17.03
C ARG A 116 16.72 17.62 16.62
N THR A 117 16.43 18.12 15.44
CA THR A 117 16.96 19.39 14.96
C THR A 117 16.17 20.53 15.55
N GLU A 118 16.85 21.45 16.18
CA GLU A 118 16.29 22.67 16.78
C GLU A 118 16.80 23.89 16.03
N PHE A 119 15.95 24.90 15.91
CA PHE A 119 16.27 26.15 15.20
C PHE A 119 16.21 27.34 16.15
N PRO A 120 17.14 28.30 16.01
CA PRO A 120 17.06 29.55 16.79
C PRO A 120 15.87 30.40 16.35
N GLU A 121 15.40 31.27 17.22
CA GLU A 121 14.26 32.16 16.98
C GLU A 121 14.52 33.14 15.83
N THR A 122 15.77 33.57 15.66
CA THR A 122 16.21 34.46 14.60
C THR A 122 17.20 33.80 13.67
N LEU A 123 17.19 34.17 12.39
CA LEU A 123 18.13 33.68 11.41
C LEU A 123 19.57 34.09 11.72
N PRO A 124 20.57 33.26 11.36
CA PRO A 124 21.98 33.63 11.43
C PRO A 124 22.25 34.89 10.60
N LYS A 125 23.22 35.70 11.06
CA LYS A 125 23.55 37.00 10.41
C LYS A 125 24.14 36.91 9.00
N GLN A 126 24.53 35.71 8.55
CA GLN A 126 25.10 35.47 7.23
C GLN A 126 24.49 34.18 6.60
N PRO A 127 23.24 34.16 6.20
CA PRO A 127 22.69 33.06 5.41
C PRO A 127 23.27 33.13 3.98
N SER A 128 23.75 32.00 3.42
CA SER A 128 24.61 32.08 2.26
C SER A 128 24.05 31.52 0.95
N ARG A 129 23.21 30.50 0.94
CA ARG A 129 22.90 29.80 -0.32
C ARG A 129 21.41 29.72 -0.69
N LEU A 130 20.57 29.37 0.24
CA LEU A 130 19.13 29.19 -0.02
C LEU A 130 18.31 30.44 0.27
N GLY A 131 18.84 31.32 1.08
CA GLY A 131 18.15 32.47 1.65
C GLY A 131 18.43 33.80 0.96
N GLN A 132 18.79 33.87 -0.33
CA GLN A 132 19.09 35.17 -0.99
C GLN A 132 17.98 36.19 -0.83
N ALA A 133 16.73 35.78 -0.80
CA ALA A 133 15.60 36.68 -0.52
C ALA A 133 15.55 37.17 0.95
N LEU A 134 16.09 36.38 1.89
CA LEU A 134 16.17 36.69 3.31
C LEU A 134 17.42 37.55 3.67
N THR A 135 18.46 37.45 2.82
CA THR A 135 19.72 38.20 3.00
C THR A 135 19.57 39.71 2.95
N LEU A 136 18.58 40.24 2.25
CA LEU A 136 18.37 41.67 2.16
C LEU A 136 18.05 42.31 3.55
N ASP A 137 17.32 41.63 4.40
CA ASP A 137 16.99 42.12 5.73
C ASP A 137 18.10 41.87 6.74
N THR A 138 18.83 40.79 6.65
CA THR A 138 20.02 40.49 7.44
C THR A 138 21.18 41.45 7.12
N MET A 139 21.38 41.79 5.85
CA MET A 139 22.36 42.78 5.41
C MET A 139 22.08 44.19 5.97
N ARG A 140 20.83 44.49 6.33
CA ARG A 140 20.44 45.77 6.98
C ARG A 140 20.57 45.76 8.48
N GLY A 141 21.12 44.68 9.10
CA GLY A 141 21.29 44.58 10.54
C GLY A 141 20.01 44.39 11.34
N LYS A 142 18.90 44.05 10.68
CA LYS A 142 17.66 43.68 11.35
C LYS A 142 17.67 42.20 11.73
N GLU A 143 17.13 41.89 12.90
CA GLU A 143 16.85 40.50 13.28
C GLU A 143 15.66 39.98 12.45
N THR A 144 15.91 38.93 11.69
CA THR A 144 14.86 38.29 10.88
C THR A 144 14.37 37.05 11.58
N PRO A 145 13.06 36.92 11.85
CA PRO A 145 12.50 35.72 12.46
C PRO A 145 12.84 34.47 11.64
N ASN A 146 13.25 33.43 12.32
CA ASN A 146 13.53 32.14 11.65
C ASN A 146 12.22 31.41 11.32
N PRO A 147 11.90 31.18 10.05
CA PRO A 147 10.67 30.49 9.67
C PRO A 147 10.62 29.03 10.13
N PHE A 148 11.77 28.44 10.48
CA PHE A 148 11.86 27.08 11.00
C PHE A 148 11.84 26.99 12.53
N TYR A 149 11.80 28.13 13.26
CA TYR A 149 11.71 28.09 14.70
C TYR A 149 10.52 27.29 15.19
N GLY A 150 10.77 26.25 16.00
CA GLY A 150 9.76 25.32 16.49
C GLY A 150 9.24 24.31 15.45
N VAL A 151 9.79 24.28 14.24
CA VAL A 151 9.44 23.30 13.20
C VAL A 151 10.33 22.08 13.36
N THR A 152 9.73 20.91 13.53
CA THR A 152 10.44 19.61 13.61
C THR A 152 10.20 18.73 12.39
N SER A 153 9.09 19.00 11.70
CA SER A 153 8.67 18.27 10.51
C SER A 153 7.93 19.20 9.56
N TYR A 154 7.72 18.75 8.34
CA TYR A 154 6.90 19.46 7.35
C TYR A 154 6.01 18.45 6.60
N PRO A 155 4.81 18.88 6.20
CA PRO A 155 3.91 18.03 5.45
C PRO A 155 4.42 17.81 4.03
N VAL A 156 4.51 16.56 3.61
CA VAL A 156 4.87 16.17 2.24
C VAL A 156 3.78 15.30 1.67
N THR A 157 3.27 15.71 0.53
CA THR A 157 2.28 14.92 -0.20
C THR A 157 2.98 13.83 -1.01
N HIS A 158 2.68 12.58 -0.72
CA HIS A 158 3.16 11.42 -1.45
C HIS A 158 2.04 10.79 -2.26
N THR A 159 2.34 10.43 -3.49
CA THR A 159 1.44 9.64 -4.31
C THR A 159 1.92 8.20 -4.33
N SER A 160 1.02 7.28 -4.06
CA SER A 160 1.22 5.84 -4.20
C SER A 160 0.30 5.31 -5.29
N ALA A 161 0.83 4.44 -6.14
CA ALA A 161 0.06 3.71 -7.12
C ALA A 161 -0.15 2.28 -6.63
N VAL A 162 -1.37 1.81 -6.61
CA VAL A 162 -1.74 0.46 -6.19
C VAL A 162 -2.48 -0.22 -7.32
N TRP A 163 -1.99 -1.37 -7.72
CA TRP A 163 -2.63 -2.23 -8.72
C TRP A 163 -2.97 -3.57 -8.08
N ARG A 164 -4.26 -3.84 -7.95
CA ARG A 164 -4.77 -5.12 -7.46
C ARG A 164 -5.21 -5.96 -8.64
N LEU A 165 -4.73 -7.18 -8.71
CA LEU A 165 -5.02 -8.06 -9.81
C LEU A 165 -5.24 -9.50 -9.33
N VAL A 166 -6.08 -10.23 -10.07
CA VAL A 166 -6.28 -11.67 -9.88
C VAL A 166 -5.79 -12.40 -11.12
N ARG A 167 -4.92 -13.40 -10.94
CA ARG A 167 -4.29 -14.17 -12.02
C ARG A 167 -4.15 -15.63 -11.65
N LYS A 168 -4.22 -16.50 -12.63
CA LYS A 168 -3.89 -17.93 -12.45
C LYS A 168 -2.42 -18.15 -12.06
N ARG A 169 -1.54 -17.23 -12.48
CA ARG A 169 -0.09 -17.25 -12.16
C ARG A 169 0.39 -15.83 -11.89
N VAL A 170 1.36 -15.70 -11.02
CA VAL A 170 2.01 -14.41 -10.79
C VAL A 170 2.83 -14.03 -12.03
N PRO A 171 2.57 -12.87 -12.67
CA PRO A 171 3.31 -12.46 -13.86
C PRO A 171 4.80 -12.21 -13.55
N ASN A 172 5.68 -12.83 -14.32
CA ASN A 172 7.13 -12.65 -14.15
C ASN A 172 7.59 -11.21 -14.35
N SER A 173 6.88 -10.43 -15.17
CA SER A 173 7.15 -9.00 -15.36
C SER A 173 7.03 -8.20 -14.06
N LEU A 174 6.03 -8.49 -13.25
CA LEU A 174 5.82 -7.83 -11.96
C LEU A 174 6.88 -8.25 -10.94
N ILE A 175 7.25 -9.53 -10.91
CA ILE A 175 8.33 -10.04 -10.03
C ILE A 175 9.65 -9.33 -10.32
N LYS A 176 9.97 -9.10 -11.61
CA LYS A 176 11.20 -8.41 -12.01
C LYS A 176 11.22 -6.93 -11.64
N GLN A 177 10.07 -6.34 -11.43
CA GLN A 177 9.96 -4.94 -11.01
C GLN A 177 10.08 -4.74 -9.50
N GLU A 178 9.98 -5.80 -8.69
CA GLU A 178 10.11 -5.66 -7.24
C GLU A 178 11.41 -4.96 -6.85
N ARG A 179 11.32 -3.97 -5.96
CA ARG A 179 12.46 -3.21 -5.42
C ARG A 179 13.26 -2.44 -6.48
N THR A 180 12.65 -2.12 -7.60
CA THR A 180 13.26 -1.30 -8.64
C THR A 180 12.62 0.08 -8.71
N VAL A 181 13.30 1.00 -9.37
CA VAL A 181 12.75 2.32 -9.71
C VAL A 181 12.33 2.31 -11.16
N ILE A 182 11.11 2.73 -11.43
CA ILE A 182 10.53 2.84 -12.77
C ILE A 182 10.19 4.31 -13.06
N ASP A 183 10.25 4.71 -14.31
CA ASP A 183 9.97 6.08 -14.77
C ASP A 183 8.53 6.29 -15.24
N ARG A 184 7.76 5.20 -15.37
CA ARG A 184 6.36 5.21 -15.81
C ARG A 184 5.57 4.14 -15.06
N LEU A 185 4.35 4.50 -14.69
CA LEU A 185 3.37 3.53 -14.19
C LEU A 185 2.88 2.61 -15.31
N PRO A 186 2.40 1.40 -14.99
CA PRO A 186 1.67 0.54 -15.93
C PRO A 186 0.50 1.27 -16.60
N SER A 187 0.13 0.86 -17.80
CA SER A 187 -0.83 1.56 -18.66
C SER A 187 -2.26 1.68 -18.11
N GLY A 188 -2.60 0.96 -17.05
CA GLY A 188 -3.92 1.05 -16.41
C GLY A 188 -4.10 2.23 -15.46
N PHE A 189 -3.01 2.92 -15.09
CA PHE A 189 -3.12 4.10 -14.22
C PHE A 189 -3.42 5.35 -15.04
N ASP A 190 -4.48 6.06 -14.65
CA ASP A 190 -4.78 7.40 -15.17
C ASP A 190 -3.91 8.44 -14.45
N TYR A 191 -2.65 8.55 -14.87
CA TYR A 191 -1.70 9.50 -14.32
C TYR A 191 -1.27 10.49 -15.41
N SER A 192 -1.83 11.69 -15.37
CA SER A 192 -1.53 12.80 -16.28
C SER A 192 -0.53 13.83 -15.73
N GLY A 193 0.01 13.57 -14.55
CA GLY A 193 0.96 14.46 -13.88
C GLY A 193 2.35 14.48 -14.52
N PRO A 194 3.28 15.30 -13.99
CA PRO A 194 4.64 15.40 -14.47
C PRO A 194 5.36 14.05 -14.34
N LYS A 195 6.36 13.84 -15.21
CA LYS A 195 7.20 12.64 -15.18
C LYS A 195 7.82 12.46 -13.80
N LYS A 196 7.62 11.31 -13.19
CA LYS A 196 8.10 10.97 -11.85
C LYS A 196 8.81 9.62 -11.86
N ASN A 197 9.68 9.42 -10.87
CA ASN A 197 10.25 8.12 -10.57
C ASN A 197 9.42 7.45 -9.49
N TRP A 198 9.21 6.13 -9.64
CA TRP A 198 8.39 5.33 -8.75
C TRP A 198 9.20 4.16 -8.21
N TYR A 199 9.30 4.03 -6.90
CA TYR A 199 9.89 2.87 -6.28
C TYR A 199 8.84 1.77 -6.13
N VAL A 200 9.04 0.65 -6.77
CA VAL A 200 8.15 -0.52 -6.72
C VAL A 200 8.45 -1.33 -5.46
N ARG A 201 7.45 -1.46 -4.61
CA ARG A 201 7.53 -2.26 -3.38
C ARG A 201 7.50 -3.75 -3.70
N PRO A 202 7.92 -4.62 -2.76
CA PRO A 202 7.73 -6.06 -2.89
C PRO A 202 6.25 -6.40 -3.09
N LEU A 203 5.95 -7.35 -4.00
CA LEU A 203 4.60 -7.80 -4.28
C LEU A 203 3.99 -8.46 -3.05
N GLN A 204 2.77 -8.06 -2.71
CA GLN A 204 1.93 -8.83 -1.82
C GLN A 204 1.15 -9.83 -2.65
N LYS A 205 1.26 -11.12 -2.33
CA LYS A 205 0.64 -12.18 -3.11
C LYS A 205 0.06 -13.26 -2.20
N ARG A 206 -1.16 -13.62 -2.48
CA ARG A 206 -1.89 -14.67 -1.75
C ARG A 206 -2.49 -15.63 -2.76
N LYS A 207 -2.22 -16.91 -2.59
CA LYS A 207 -2.86 -17.97 -3.37
C LYS A 207 -4.16 -18.40 -2.70
N SER A 208 -5.23 -18.46 -3.48
CA SER A 208 -6.48 -19.06 -3.06
C SER A 208 -7.03 -19.92 -4.21
N GLY A 209 -7.25 -21.20 -3.95
CA GLY A 209 -7.70 -22.13 -4.95
C GLY A 209 -6.78 -22.20 -6.17
N ASN A 210 -7.33 -21.92 -7.36
CA ASN A 210 -6.63 -21.91 -8.64
C ASN A 210 -6.06 -20.54 -9.04
N ALA A 211 -6.19 -19.53 -8.17
CA ALA A 211 -5.83 -18.16 -8.48
C ALA A 211 -4.89 -17.52 -7.46
N TRP A 212 -4.24 -16.46 -7.87
CA TRP A 212 -3.44 -15.56 -7.05
C TRP A 212 -4.09 -14.18 -7.01
N THR A 213 -4.34 -13.68 -5.81
CA THR A 213 -4.56 -12.26 -5.57
C THR A 213 -3.20 -11.61 -5.38
N ILE A 214 -2.94 -10.57 -6.16
CA ILE A 214 -1.65 -9.89 -6.19
C ILE A 214 -1.91 -8.41 -5.97
N GLU A 215 -1.16 -7.80 -5.08
CA GLU A 215 -1.09 -6.35 -4.94
C GLU A 215 0.31 -5.89 -5.33
N TRP A 216 0.38 -5.14 -6.40
CA TRP A 216 1.54 -4.39 -6.83
C TRP A 216 1.38 -2.95 -6.35
N SER A 217 2.42 -2.38 -5.76
CA SER A 217 2.38 -0.99 -5.35
C SER A 217 3.70 -0.29 -5.62
N ALA A 218 3.60 0.97 -6.01
CA ALA A 218 4.74 1.83 -6.20
C ALA A 218 4.52 3.17 -5.49
N MET A 219 5.58 3.70 -4.93
CA MET A 219 5.59 4.98 -4.24
C MET A 219 6.42 5.98 -5.04
N GLU A 220 5.92 7.18 -5.18
CA GLU A 220 6.67 8.27 -5.78
C GLU A 220 7.99 8.51 -5.04
N VAL A 221 9.09 8.55 -5.78
CA VAL A 221 10.40 8.97 -5.29
C VAL A 221 10.65 10.39 -5.80
N SER A 222 10.57 11.37 -4.91
CA SER A 222 10.69 12.77 -5.27
C SER A 222 11.82 13.41 -4.47
N GLU A 223 12.91 13.75 -5.15
CA GLU A 223 13.98 14.56 -4.58
C GLU A 223 13.61 16.06 -4.50
N PHE A 224 12.61 16.50 -5.27
CA PHE A 224 12.25 17.91 -5.40
C PHE A 224 11.11 18.39 -4.51
N LYS A 225 10.27 17.51 -3.97
CA LYS A 225 9.10 17.90 -3.18
C LYS A 225 9.45 18.58 -1.86
N HIS A 226 10.58 18.25 -1.28
CA HIS A 226 11.01 18.90 -0.03
C HIS A 226 11.33 20.37 -0.21
N MET A 227 11.89 20.77 -1.35
CA MET A 227 12.16 22.18 -1.66
C MET A 227 10.85 22.97 -1.73
N GLU A 228 9.82 22.44 -2.40
CA GLU A 228 8.49 23.09 -2.42
C GLU A 228 7.87 23.16 -1.03
N ALA A 229 7.97 22.11 -0.22
CA ALA A 229 7.45 22.10 1.13
C ALA A 229 8.17 23.13 2.02
N LEU A 230 9.49 23.25 1.92
CA LEU A 230 10.27 24.25 2.64
C LEU A 230 9.89 25.67 2.22
N PHE A 231 9.75 25.95 0.94
CA PHE A 231 9.27 27.25 0.43
C PHE A 231 7.86 27.57 0.92
N THR A 232 6.97 26.57 0.97
CA THR A 232 5.61 26.74 1.48
C THR A 232 5.61 27.08 2.98
N LEU A 233 6.48 26.46 3.77
CA LEU A 233 6.66 26.78 5.18
C LEU A 233 7.15 28.22 5.39
N GLN A 234 8.11 28.66 4.58
CA GLN A 234 8.60 30.05 4.60
C GLN A 234 7.47 31.05 4.32
N ASN A 235 6.65 30.77 3.30
CA ASN A 235 5.55 31.67 2.91
C ASN A 235 4.34 31.65 3.87
N ARG A 236 4.16 30.61 4.69
CA ARG A 236 3.06 30.55 5.68
C ARG A 236 3.32 31.40 6.93
N LYS A 237 4.58 31.75 7.19
CA LYS A 237 5.00 32.54 8.38
C LYS A 237 5.36 34.01 8.05
N ALA A 238 5.36 34.37 6.78
CA ALA A 238 5.49 35.75 6.33
C ALA A 238 4.13 36.44 6.23
#